data_061c2408bbc1d48b58921d33bbffafc3
#
_entry.id   061c2408bbc1d48b58921d33bbffafc3
#
_cell.length_a   1.000
_cell.length_b   1.000
_cell.length_c   1.000
_cell.angle_alpha   90.00
_cell.angle_beta   90.00
_cell.angle_gamma   90.00
#
_symmetry.space_group_name_H-M   'P 1'
#
loop_
_entity.id
_entity.type
_entity.pdbx_description
1 polymer ?
#
loop_
_entity_poly.entity_id
_entity_poly.type
_entity_poly.pdbx_seq_one_letter_code
_entity_poly.pdbx_strand_id
1 'polypeptide(L)'
;KSSDRALDLWHAAINGRGRFYAVTAAEDLAKAFTEIIGKINEESTPLPGEIAGGGSTSGYNVSQNNARIFASTYLPKEGWARYTTATLAIEPEEYEYACPTEDEPDKKCAGIRFPDVVAGWEGKSTADRLDDAAFNVDNRLVLTWSDDVGKGGIPFKWTADAAIGYSAAQKLDLLGVTTGDTSADPLKTRGINIVNYIRGDRTLEGTTPEKPLRVRTSRQGDVVNSEIWYTGGPIGNHAMGYSAFVSAQKDRMPVLYVGGNDGMLHGLSAKT
;
A
#
# COMPACT_ATOMS: atom_id res chain seq x y z
N LYS A 1 -20.48 51.00 21.92
CA LYS A 1 -19.46 50.05 22.50
C LYS A 1 -19.75 48.57 22.19
N SER A 2 -20.98 48.15 21.89
CA SER A 2 -21.23 46.75 21.52
C SER A 2 -21.12 46.50 20.00
N SER A 3 -21.43 47.51 19.18
CA SER A 3 -21.30 47.45 17.73
C SER A 3 -19.84 47.34 17.26
N ASP A 4 -18.92 47.98 17.96
CA ASP A 4 -17.50 47.98 17.62
C ASP A 4 -16.88 46.56 17.80
N ARG A 5 -17.28 45.85 18.85
CA ARG A 5 -16.81 44.46 19.06
C ARG A 5 -17.29 43.48 18.00
N ALA A 6 -18.57 43.65 17.55
CA ALA A 6 -19.08 42.79 16.48
C ALA A 6 -18.37 43.06 15.17
N LEU A 7 -18.02 44.31 14.88
CA LEU A 7 -17.25 44.70 13.70
C LEU A 7 -15.81 44.13 13.75
N ASP A 8 -15.17 44.21 14.91
CA ASP A 8 -13.85 43.67 15.11
C ASP A 8 -13.79 42.14 14.89
N LEU A 9 -14.79 41.42 15.44
CA LEU A 9 -14.93 39.97 15.25
C LEU A 9 -15.24 39.62 13.78
N TRP A 10 -16.02 40.44 13.11
CA TRP A 10 -16.30 40.26 11.69
C TRP A 10 -15.01 40.45 10.83
N HIS A 11 -14.23 41.49 11.09
CA HIS A 11 -12.94 41.71 10.44
C HIS A 11 -11.95 40.57 10.75
N ALA A 12 -11.90 40.10 11.97
CA ALA A 12 -11.06 38.96 12.34
C ALA A 12 -11.44 37.68 11.58
N ALA A 13 -12.74 37.43 11.39
CA ALA A 13 -13.21 36.29 10.61
C ALA A 13 -12.79 36.41 9.13
N ILE A 14 -12.95 37.59 8.53
CA ILE A 14 -12.51 37.83 7.13
C ILE A 14 -11.00 37.63 6.98
N ASN A 15 -10.21 38.24 7.85
CA ASN A 15 -8.75 38.14 7.81
C ASN A 15 -8.24 36.71 8.06
N GLY A 16 -8.94 35.95 8.92
CA GLY A 16 -8.66 34.54 9.20
C GLY A 16 -9.27 33.57 8.17
N ARG A 17 -9.90 34.07 7.08
CA ARG A 17 -10.65 33.26 6.10
C ARG A 17 -11.74 32.39 6.74
N GLY A 18 -12.22 32.80 7.90
CA GLY A 18 -13.31 32.17 8.62
C GLY A 18 -14.66 32.79 8.33
N ARG A 19 -15.68 32.44 9.11
CA ARG A 19 -17.02 33.00 9.04
C ARG A 19 -17.39 33.65 10.35
N PHE A 20 -18.17 34.71 10.24
CA PHE A 20 -18.79 35.39 11.38
C PHE A 20 -20.30 35.07 11.43
N TYR A 21 -20.77 34.55 12.54
CA TYR A 21 -22.18 34.26 12.76
C TYR A 21 -22.76 35.27 13.73
N ALA A 22 -23.65 36.12 13.23
CA ALA A 22 -24.42 37.04 14.08
C ALA A 22 -25.61 36.27 14.69
N VAL A 23 -25.53 35.99 15.97
CA VAL A 23 -26.57 35.26 16.70
C VAL A 23 -27.35 36.26 17.54
N THR A 24 -28.61 36.47 17.18
CA THR A 24 -29.52 37.37 17.88
C THR A 24 -30.66 36.63 18.61
N ALA A 25 -30.92 35.38 18.19
CA ALA A 25 -31.95 34.52 18.77
C ALA A 25 -31.43 33.07 18.89
N ALA A 26 -32.08 32.24 19.69
CA ALA A 26 -31.73 30.82 19.85
C ALA A 26 -31.82 30.04 18.54
N GLU A 27 -32.71 30.42 17.65
CA GLU A 27 -32.87 29.82 16.32
C GLU A 27 -31.67 30.09 15.41
N ASP A 28 -31.06 31.29 15.48
CA ASP A 28 -29.89 31.67 14.74
C ASP A 28 -28.66 30.84 15.20
N LEU A 29 -28.59 30.58 16.51
CA LEU A 29 -27.55 29.71 17.08
C LEU A 29 -27.65 28.27 16.54
N ALA A 30 -28.88 27.72 16.52
CA ALA A 30 -29.10 26.36 16.00
C ALA A 30 -28.74 26.26 14.51
N LYS A 31 -29.07 27.26 13.69
CA LYS A 31 -28.67 27.33 12.28
C LYS A 31 -27.16 27.43 12.11
N ALA A 32 -26.51 28.30 12.92
CA ALA A 32 -25.05 28.43 12.88
C ALA A 32 -24.33 27.09 13.21
N PHE A 33 -24.80 26.39 14.24
CA PHE A 33 -24.25 25.06 14.56
C PHE A 33 -24.49 24.05 13.45
N THR A 34 -25.68 24.00 12.88
CA THR A 34 -26.00 23.10 11.77
C THR A 34 -25.09 23.38 10.56
N GLU A 35 -24.86 24.64 10.23
CA GLU A 35 -23.98 25.04 9.13
C GLU A 35 -22.50 24.68 9.43
N ILE A 36 -22.04 24.92 10.66
CA ILE A 36 -20.66 24.58 11.08
C ILE A 36 -20.45 23.06 11.02
N ILE A 37 -21.38 22.28 11.56
CA ILE A 37 -21.31 20.81 11.54
C ILE A 37 -21.38 20.29 10.10
N GLY A 38 -22.25 20.87 9.27
CA GLY A 38 -22.33 20.53 7.85
C GLY A 38 -21.01 20.74 7.14
N LYS A 39 -20.35 21.88 7.38
CA LYS A 39 -19.04 22.18 6.79
C LYS A 39 -17.91 21.30 7.34
N ILE A 40 -17.88 21.03 8.63
CA ILE A 40 -16.91 20.09 9.21
C ILE A 40 -17.09 18.73 8.54
N ASN A 41 -18.30 18.28 8.33
CA ASN A 41 -18.57 17.03 7.63
C ASN A 41 -18.16 17.08 6.14
N GLU A 42 -18.36 18.20 5.45
CA GLU A 42 -17.91 18.40 4.07
C GLU A 42 -16.38 18.43 3.97
N GLU A 43 -15.71 19.16 4.85
CA GLU A 43 -14.24 19.28 4.90
C GLU A 43 -13.57 18.01 5.43
N SER A 44 -14.23 17.26 6.32
CA SER A 44 -13.75 15.95 6.80
C SER A 44 -14.11 14.79 5.88
N THR A 45 -14.94 15.02 4.87
CA THR A 45 -15.18 14.00 3.84
C THR A 45 -13.91 13.85 3.01
N PRO A 46 -13.27 12.67 2.99
CA PRO A 46 -12.06 12.45 2.19
C PRO A 46 -12.31 12.84 0.75
N LEU A 47 -11.41 13.62 0.17
CA LEU A 47 -11.47 13.99 -1.23
C LEU A 47 -11.59 12.72 -2.09
N PRO A 48 -12.49 12.69 -3.09
CA PRO A 48 -12.50 11.59 -4.04
C PRO A 48 -11.23 11.67 -4.88
N GLY A 49 -10.27 10.81 -4.58
CA GLY A 49 -9.01 10.78 -5.30
C GLY A 49 -8.01 9.86 -4.63
N GLU A 50 -7.06 9.38 -5.40
CA GLU A 50 -5.94 8.62 -4.89
C GLU A 50 -4.99 9.53 -4.13
N ILE A 51 -4.58 9.11 -2.95
CA ILE A 51 -3.56 9.79 -2.16
C ILE A 51 -2.27 8.98 -2.27
N ALA A 52 -1.20 9.62 -2.72
CA ALA A 52 0.11 8.98 -2.79
C ALA A 52 0.67 8.78 -1.38
N GLY A 53 1.03 7.54 -1.06
CA GLY A 53 1.64 7.18 0.22
C GLY A 53 3.15 7.28 0.17
N GLY A 54 3.81 6.47 -0.62
CA GLY A 54 5.27 6.42 -0.72
C GLY A 54 5.72 5.95 -2.08
N GLY A 55 6.99 6.12 -2.39
CA GLY A 55 7.55 5.70 -3.67
C GLY A 55 8.96 5.15 -3.54
N SER A 56 9.34 4.29 -4.47
CA SER A 56 10.69 3.76 -4.59
C SER A 56 11.05 3.59 -6.07
N THR A 57 12.34 3.66 -6.37
CA THR A 57 12.85 3.40 -7.72
C THR A 57 13.69 2.12 -7.76
N SER A 58 13.65 1.41 -8.87
CA SER A 58 14.35 0.14 -9.05
C SER A 58 15.84 0.27 -9.39
N GLY A 59 16.41 1.44 -9.38
CA GLY A 59 17.82 1.63 -9.75
C GLY A 59 18.45 2.88 -9.18
N TYR A 60 19.76 2.83 -8.98
CA TYR A 60 20.57 3.96 -8.50
C TYR A 60 20.86 5.00 -9.58
N ASN A 61 20.68 4.66 -10.85
CA ASN A 61 20.91 5.56 -11.98
C ASN A 61 19.72 5.55 -12.91
N VAL A 62 19.17 6.72 -13.13
CA VAL A 62 18.13 7.02 -14.13
C VAL A 62 18.60 6.71 -15.56
N SER A 63 19.90 6.43 -15.75
CA SER A 63 20.51 6.08 -17.02
C SER A 63 20.54 4.58 -17.35
N GLN A 64 20.00 3.72 -16.48
CA GLN A 64 19.89 2.29 -16.79
C GLN A 64 18.55 2.02 -17.46
N ASN A 65 18.59 1.32 -18.59
CA ASN A 65 17.42 0.78 -19.28
C ASN A 65 16.53 0.01 -18.27
N ASN A 66 15.22 0.19 -18.34
CA ASN A 66 14.26 -0.43 -17.43
C ASN A 66 14.22 0.10 -15.98
N ALA A 67 14.54 1.36 -15.74
CA ALA A 67 14.25 1.97 -14.44
C ALA A 67 12.75 1.93 -14.15
N ARG A 68 12.38 1.55 -12.93
CA ARG A 68 10.99 1.39 -12.49
C ARG A 68 10.72 2.26 -11.30
N ILE A 69 9.56 2.88 -11.29
CA ILE A 69 9.06 3.64 -10.14
C ILE A 69 7.90 2.84 -9.55
N PHE A 70 7.95 2.61 -8.27
CA PHE A 70 6.89 1.96 -7.51
C PHE A 70 6.31 2.96 -6.54
N ALA A 71 4.99 3.11 -6.55
CA ALA A 71 4.30 4.04 -5.67
C ALA A 71 3.13 3.34 -4.97
N SER A 72 2.93 3.63 -3.70
CA SER A 72 1.71 3.27 -2.99
C SER A 72 0.71 4.40 -3.11
N THR A 73 -0.52 4.04 -3.39
CA THR A 73 -1.66 4.95 -3.36
C THR A 73 -2.80 4.32 -2.55
N TYR A 74 -3.63 5.13 -1.96
CA TYR A 74 -4.82 4.66 -1.26
C TYR A 74 -6.03 5.54 -1.59
N LEU A 75 -7.20 4.92 -1.58
CA LEU A 75 -8.48 5.59 -1.80
C LEU A 75 -9.24 5.66 -0.47
N PRO A 76 -9.37 6.84 0.15
CA PRO A 76 -10.03 6.96 1.46
C PRO A 76 -11.46 6.47 1.50
N LYS A 77 -12.17 6.46 0.36
CA LYS A 77 -13.57 6.00 0.26
C LYS A 77 -13.74 4.53 -0.09
N GLU A 78 -12.71 3.88 -0.64
CA GLU A 78 -12.82 2.54 -1.23
C GLU A 78 -11.99 1.48 -0.50
N GLY A 79 -11.89 1.59 0.82
CA GLY A 79 -11.19 0.59 1.62
C GLY A 79 -9.67 0.73 1.66
N TRP A 80 -9.13 1.85 1.20
CA TRP A 80 -7.77 2.34 1.43
C TRP A 80 -6.62 1.56 0.76
N ALA A 81 -6.88 0.41 0.16
CA ALA A 81 -5.83 -0.47 -0.34
C ALA A 81 -5.64 -0.36 -1.85
N ARG A 82 -4.68 0.45 -2.29
CA ARG A 82 -4.19 0.39 -3.67
C ARG A 82 -2.68 0.50 -3.75
N TYR A 83 -2.14 -0.17 -4.73
CA TYR A 83 -0.73 -0.24 -5.02
C TYR A 83 -0.52 -0.10 -6.51
N THR A 84 0.19 0.90 -6.96
CA THR A 84 0.43 1.10 -8.38
C THR A 84 1.92 1.07 -8.69
N THR A 85 2.26 0.53 -9.84
CA THR A 85 3.60 0.68 -10.40
C THR A 85 3.54 1.48 -11.67
N ALA A 86 4.50 2.35 -11.85
CA ALA A 86 4.79 2.91 -13.16
C ALA A 86 6.16 2.38 -13.61
N THR A 87 6.24 1.86 -14.82
CA THR A 87 7.52 1.53 -15.42
C THR A 87 7.96 2.72 -16.23
N LEU A 88 9.08 3.30 -15.84
CA LEU A 88 9.76 4.28 -16.67
C LEU A 88 10.68 3.49 -17.61
N ALA A 89 10.27 3.27 -18.84
CA ALA A 89 11.17 2.80 -19.86
C ALA A 89 12.06 3.96 -20.26
N ILE A 90 13.20 4.11 -19.57
CA ILE A 90 14.24 5.06 -19.99
C ILE A 90 15.17 4.32 -20.95
N GLU A 91 14.69 4.02 -22.13
CA GLU A 91 15.57 3.78 -23.26
C GLU A 91 15.74 5.13 -23.92
N PRO A 92 16.94 5.72 -23.88
CA PRO A 92 17.20 6.92 -24.64
C PRO A 92 17.06 6.58 -26.12
N GLU A 93 16.03 7.10 -26.75
CA GLU A 93 15.93 7.07 -28.20
C GLU A 93 16.83 8.17 -28.76
N GLU A 94 17.84 7.78 -29.51
CA GLU A 94 18.60 8.69 -30.34
C GLU A 94 17.73 9.15 -31.52
N TYR A 95 17.55 10.43 -31.67
CA TYR A 95 16.87 11.01 -32.82
C TYR A 95 17.73 12.11 -33.45
N GLU A 96 17.60 12.26 -34.76
CA GLU A 96 18.25 13.33 -35.48
C GLU A 96 17.31 14.52 -35.60
N TYR A 97 17.82 15.70 -35.33
CA TYR A 97 17.10 16.96 -35.58
C TYR A 97 17.95 17.92 -36.39
N ALA A 98 17.28 18.78 -37.16
CA ALA A 98 17.98 19.83 -37.94
C ALA A 98 18.62 20.86 -37.00
N CYS A 99 19.93 21.05 -37.13
CA CYS A 99 20.70 22.06 -36.40
C CYS A 99 21.61 22.84 -37.38
N PRO A 100 21.02 23.57 -38.37
CA PRO A 100 21.78 24.23 -39.42
C PRO A 100 22.72 25.30 -38.84
N THR A 101 23.89 25.40 -39.46
CA THR A 101 24.86 26.49 -39.26
C THR A 101 25.01 27.24 -40.55
N GLU A 102 25.63 28.45 -40.51
CA GLU A 102 25.87 29.26 -41.75
C GLU A 102 26.67 28.48 -42.78
N ASP A 103 27.62 27.65 -42.35
CA ASP A 103 28.49 26.86 -43.21
C ASP A 103 27.90 25.48 -43.59
N GLU A 104 26.92 24.98 -42.83
CA GLU A 104 26.31 23.66 -43.04
C GLU A 104 24.78 23.75 -42.89
N PRO A 105 24.07 24.21 -43.95
CA PRO A 105 22.62 24.44 -43.89
C PRO A 105 21.79 23.17 -43.70
N ASP A 106 22.31 21.98 -44.03
CA ASP A 106 21.67 20.68 -43.95
C ASP A 106 22.15 19.86 -42.73
N LYS A 107 22.89 20.49 -41.81
CA LYS A 107 23.44 19.80 -40.66
C LYS A 107 22.35 19.22 -39.78
N LYS A 108 22.56 17.96 -39.40
CA LYS A 108 21.76 17.26 -38.43
C LYS A 108 22.57 17.00 -37.17
N CYS A 109 21.93 17.13 -36.04
CA CYS A 109 22.51 16.85 -34.74
C CYS A 109 21.78 15.64 -34.12
N ALA A 110 22.51 14.83 -33.36
CA ALA A 110 21.94 13.78 -32.56
C ALA A 110 21.34 14.36 -31.26
N GLY A 111 20.13 13.99 -30.96
CA GLY A 111 19.44 14.29 -29.70
C GLY A 111 19.04 13.01 -29.01
N ILE A 112 18.81 13.11 -27.73
CA ILE A 112 18.30 12.00 -26.90
C ILE A 112 16.95 12.45 -26.35
N ARG A 113 15.92 11.61 -26.54
CA ARG A 113 14.62 11.80 -25.89
C ARG A 113 14.33 10.62 -24.98
N PHE A 114 13.64 10.88 -23.90
CA PHE A 114 13.15 9.84 -23.00
C PHE A 114 11.72 9.46 -23.40
N PRO A 115 11.43 8.15 -23.52
CA PRO A 115 10.08 7.70 -23.83
C PRO A 115 9.10 8.02 -22.69
N ASP A 116 7.82 7.95 -23.01
CA ASP A 116 6.76 8.15 -22.04
C ASP A 116 6.75 7.05 -20.96
N VAL A 117 6.19 7.40 -19.81
CA VAL A 117 5.98 6.44 -18.71
C VAL A 117 4.96 5.39 -19.13
N VAL A 118 5.33 4.12 -19.04
CA VAL A 118 4.47 2.98 -19.34
C VAL A 118 4.02 2.32 -18.04
N ALA A 119 2.73 2.07 -17.91
CA ALA A 119 2.19 1.39 -16.74
C ALA A 119 2.72 -0.05 -16.64
N GLY A 120 3.36 -0.37 -15.51
CA GLY A 120 3.75 -1.73 -15.18
C GLY A 120 2.56 -2.59 -14.75
N TRP A 121 2.75 -3.90 -14.68
CA TRP A 121 1.72 -4.87 -14.30
C TRP A 121 0.40 -4.74 -15.08
N GLU A 122 0.49 -4.36 -16.34
CA GLU A 122 -0.69 -4.17 -17.20
C GLU A 122 -1.65 -3.08 -16.68
N GLY A 123 -1.16 -2.12 -15.94
CA GLY A 123 -1.95 -1.07 -15.31
C GLY A 123 -2.77 -1.50 -14.09
N LYS A 124 -2.61 -2.75 -13.63
CA LYS A 124 -3.28 -3.25 -12.43
C LYS A 124 -2.48 -2.94 -11.17
N SER A 125 -3.17 -2.61 -10.09
CA SER A 125 -2.56 -2.53 -8.77
C SER A 125 -2.29 -3.92 -8.19
N THR A 126 -1.47 -4.00 -7.15
CA THR A 126 -1.27 -5.25 -6.40
C THR A 126 -2.53 -5.71 -5.68
N ALA A 127 -3.38 -4.78 -5.24
CA ALA A 127 -4.69 -5.09 -4.69
C ALA A 127 -5.60 -5.76 -5.75
N ASP A 128 -5.68 -5.19 -6.96
CA ASP A 128 -6.47 -5.77 -8.05
C ASP A 128 -6.01 -7.20 -8.38
N ARG A 129 -4.70 -7.45 -8.34
CA ARG A 129 -4.14 -8.79 -8.59
C ARG A 129 -4.42 -9.78 -7.47
N LEU A 130 -4.42 -9.33 -6.21
CA LEU A 130 -4.82 -10.18 -5.08
C LEU A 130 -6.32 -10.44 -5.04
N ASP A 131 -7.13 -9.50 -5.54
CA ASP A 131 -8.59 -9.61 -5.57
C ASP A 131 -9.12 -10.30 -6.82
N ASP A 132 -8.23 -10.72 -7.73
CA ASP A 132 -8.58 -11.49 -8.92
C ASP A 132 -9.39 -12.75 -8.56
N ALA A 133 -10.34 -13.10 -9.42
CA ALA A 133 -11.20 -14.28 -9.25
C ALA A 133 -10.43 -15.61 -9.25
N ALA A 134 -9.26 -15.65 -9.90
CA ALA A 134 -8.36 -16.80 -9.92
C ALA A 134 -7.48 -16.92 -8.66
N PHE A 135 -7.61 -15.99 -7.69
CA PHE A 135 -6.83 -16.04 -6.46
C PHE A 135 -7.08 -17.36 -5.71
N ASN A 136 -5.97 -18.04 -5.39
CA ASN A 136 -5.99 -19.23 -4.55
C ASN A 136 -5.13 -18.99 -3.31
N VAL A 137 -5.75 -19.14 -2.13
CA VAL A 137 -5.10 -18.97 -0.83
C VAL A 137 -3.91 -19.90 -0.62
N ASP A 138 -3.92 -21.07 -1.23
CA ASP A 138 -2.82 -22.04 -1.11
C ASP A 138 -1.59 -21.69 -1.95
N ASN A 139 -1.74 -20.85 -2.97
CA ASN A 139 -0.64 -20.33 -3.77
C ASN A 139 0.09 -19.15 -3.11
N ARG A 140 -0.48 -18.61 -2.02
CA ARG A 140 0.14 -17.50 -1.29
C ARG A 140 1.08 -18.03 -0.21
N LEU A 141 2.36 -17.68 -0.31
CA LEU A 141 3.32 -17.92 0.76
C LEU A 141 3.12 -16.89 1.86
N VAL A 142 2.64 -17.34 3.02
CA VAL A 142 2.55 -16.51 4.23
C VAL A 142 3.33 -17.20 5.33
N LEU A 143 4.26 -16.48 5.91
CA LEU A 143 5.16 -16.97 6.96
C LEU A 143 4.90 -16.21 8.26
N THR A 144 5.19 -16.84 9.36
CA THR A 144 5.17 -16.26 10.70
C THR A 144 6.29 -16.85 11.55
N TRP A 145 6.37 -16.41 12.77
CA TRP A 145 7.31 -16.93 13.76
C TRP A 145 6.60 -17.81 14.75
N SER A 146 7.25 -18.90 15.18
CA SER A 146 6.80 -19.71 16.33
C SER A 146 7.59 -19.29 17.58
N ASP A 147 6.89 -19.12 18.69
CA ASP A 147 7.48 -18.89 20.01
C ASP A 147 7.96 -20.17 20.70
N ASP A 148 7.68 -21.32 20.12
CA ASP A 148 8.26 -22.60 20.59
C ASP A 148 9.79 -22.62 20.35
N VAL A 149 10.52 -23.05 21.36
CA VAL A 149 11.98 -23.10 21.32
C VAL A 149 12.46 -23.96 20.15
N GLY A 150 13.33 -23.37 19.33
CA GLY A 150 14.00 -24.07 18.23
C GLY A 150 13.24 -24.12 16.90
N LYS A 151 12.00 -23.63 16.81
CA LYS A 151 11.26 -23.63 15.55
C LYS A 151 11.60 -22.44 14.63
N GLY A 152 11.54 -21.22 15.14
CA GLY A 152 11.77 -20.01 14.32
C GLY A 152 10.66 -19.73 13.31
N GLY A 153 11.02 -19.48 12.06
CA GLY A 153 10.06 -19.19 10.98
C GLY A 153 9.24 -20.41 10.57
N ILE A 154 7.93 -20.27 10.53
CA ILE A 154 6.98 -21.33 10.16
C ILE A 154 5.95 -20.81 9.15
N PRO A 155 5.30 -21.70 8.37
CA PRO A 155 4.16 -21.33 7.55
C PRO A 155 3.00 -20.79 8.39
N PHE A 156 2.38 -19.70 7.96
CA PHE A 156 1.14 -19.19 8.57
C PHE A 156 -0.04 -20.07 8.14
N LYS A 157 -0.11 -21.27 8.72
CA LYS A 157 -1.11 -22.28 8.41
C LYS A 157 -1.51 -23.04 9.67
N TRP A 158 -2.81 -23.23 9.88
CA TRP A 158 -3.28 -24.06 10.98
C TRP A 158 -3.02 -25.53 10.63
N THR A 159 -2.14 -26.16 11.38
CA THR A 159 -1.72 -27.56 11.15
C THR A 159 -1.62 -28.34 12.45
N ALA A 160 -1.81 -29.65 12.35
CA ALA A 160 -1.54 -30.59 13.44
C ALA A 160 -0.05 -30.98 13.52
N ASP A 161 0.74 -30.71 12.48
CA ASP A 161 2.17 -30.99 12.48
C ASP A 161 2.89 -30.09 13.50
N ALA A 162 3.38 -30.70 14.55
CA ALA A 162 4.05 -30.02 15.64
C ALA A 162 5.39 -29.38 15.21
N ALA A 163 6.02 -29.85 14.14
CA ALA A 163 7.30 -29.31 13.67
C ALA A 163 7.16 -27.91 13.04
N ILE A 164 6.02 -27.63 12.40
CA ILE A 164 5.76 -26.40 11.64
C ILE A 164 4.49 -25.68 12.11
N GLY A 165 3.88 -26.13 13.19
CA GLY A 165 2.65 -25.56 13.75
C GLY A 165 2.91 -24.44 14.75
N TYR A 166 1.87 -23.67 15.03
CA TYR A 166 1.86 -22.69 16.11
C TYR A 166 2.04 -23.38 17.47
N SER A 167 2.58 -22.66 18.44
CA SER A 167 2.53 -23.06 19.84
C SER A 167 1.08 -23.12 20.35
N ALA A 168 0.88 -23.76 21.48
CA ALA A 168 -0.42 -23.79 22.13
C ALA A 168 -0.91 -22.38 22.50
N ALA A 169 -0.01 -21.52 22.99
CA ALA A 169 -0.32 -20.13 23.31
C ALA A 169 -0.75 -19.34 22.07
N GLN A 170 0.02 -19.41 20.98
CA GLN A 170 -0.32 -18.74 19.72
C GLN A 170 -1.68 -19.17 19.15
N LYS A 171 -2.04 -20.46 19.29
CA LYS A 171 -3.36 -20.94 18.86
C LYS A 171 -4.49 -20.32 19.68
N LEU A 172 -4.30 -20.17 20.98
CA LEU A 172 -5.29 -19.53 21.86
C LEU A 172 -5.40 -18.03 21.54
N ASP A 173 -4.27 -17.36 21.32
CA ASP A 173 -4.24 -15.94 20.95
C ASP A 173 -4.95 -15.68 19.61
N LEU A 174 -4.69 -16.50 18.59
CA LEU A 174 -5.38 -16.41 17.29
C LEU A 174 -6.90 -16.60 17.42
N LEU A 175 -7.34 -17.39 18.39
CA LEU A 175 -8.74 -17.61 18.67
C LEU A 175 -9.36 -16.52 19.57
N GLY A 176 -8.54 -15.69 20.21
CA GLY A 176 -8.98 -14.72 21.20
C GLY A 176 -9.57 -15.38 22.44
N VAL A 177 -9.02 -16.51 22.87
CA VAL A 177 -9.45 -17.26 24.08
C VAL A 177 -8.26 -17.56 24.98
N THR A 178 -8.50 -17.67 26.27
CA THR A 178 -7.45 -17.92 27.27
C THR A 178 -7.21 -19.41 27.55
N THR A 179 -8.19 -20.25 27.24
CA THR A 179 -8.14 -21.70 27.49
C THR A 179 -8.94 -22.45 26.43
N GLY A 180 -8.66 -23.73 26.26
CA GLY A 180 -9.42 -24.64 25.41
C GLY A 180 -8.55 -25.67 24.69
N ASP A 181 -9.16 -26.75 24.24
CA ASP A 181 -8.50 -27.74 23.38
C ASP A 181 -8.58 -27.28 21.91
N THR A 182 -7.48 -26.72 21.43
CA THR A 182 -7.36 -26.21 20.04
C THR A 182 -7.20 -27.32 19.01
N SER A 183 -7.11 -28.59 19.41
CA SER A 183 -7.07 -29.78 18.53
C SER A 183 -8.44 -30.33 18.21
N ALA A 184 -9.45 -29.99 19.03
CA ALA A 184 -10.83 -30.46 18.93
C ALA A 184 -11.77 -29.37 18.38
N ASP A 185 -12.88 -29.80 17.75
CA ASP A 185 -13.98 -28.92 17.39
C ASP A 185 -14.71 -28.40 18.64
N PRO A 186 -15.21 -27.12 18.63
CA PRO A 186 -15.25 -26.21 17.46
C PRO A 186 -14.01 -25.31 17.33
N LEU A 187 -13.07 -25.32 18.29
CA LEU A 187 -11.93 -24.38 18.28
C LEU A 187 -10.99 -24.61 17.10
N LYS A 188 -10.74 -25.86 16.74
CA LYS A 188 -9.93 -26.22 15.58
C LYS A 188 -10.51 -25.62 14.28
N THR A 189 -11.78 -25.84 14.03
CA THR A 189 -12.46 -25.31 12.83
C THR A 189 -12.44 -23.80 12.80
N ARG A 190 -12.70 -23.16 13.94
CA ARG A 190 -12.59 -21.69 14.06
C ARG A 190 -11.18 -21.18 13.77
N GLY A 191 -10.15 -21.87 14.27
CA GLY A 191 -8.75 -21.51 14.03
C GLY A 191 -8.36 -21.62 12.55
N ILE A 192 -8.75 -22.71 11.89
CA ILE A 192 -8.56 -22.89 10.45
C ILE A 192 -9.20 -21.74 9.67
N ASN A 193 -10.44 -21.41 9.99
CA ASN A 193 -11.20 -20.36 9.32
C ASN A 193 -10.56 -18.98 9.49
N ILE A 194 -10.12 -18.62 10.69
CA ILE A 194 -9.44 -17.37 10.98
C ILE A 194 -8.11 -17.29 10.20
N VAL A 195 -7.30 -18.33 10.26
CA VAL A 195 -6.01 -18.35 9.54
C VAL A 195 -6.21 -18.24 8.03
N ASN A 196 -7.17 -18.99 7.46
CA ASN A 196 -7.46 -18.89 6.03
C ASN A 196 -7.99 -17.50 5.64
N TYR A 197 -8.85 -16.90 6.46
CA TYR A 197 -9.31 -15.54 6.25
C TYR A 197 -8.14 -14.55 6.23
N ILE A 198 -7.22 -14.59 7.18
CA ILE A 198 -6.04 -13.73 7.21
C ILE A 198 -5.16 -13.97 5.96
N ARG A 199 -5.04 -15.21 5.49
CA ARG A 199 -4.32 -15.55 4.26
C ARG A 199 -5.01 -15.08 2.99
N GLY A 200 -6.27 -14.63 3.04
CA GLY A 200 -7.01 -14.07 1.92
C GLY A 200 -8.26 -14.82 1.49
N ASP A 201 -8.67 -15.89 2.19
CA ASP A 201 -9.95 -16.55 1.94
C ASP A 201 -11.12 -15.62 2.28
N ARG A 202 -12.07 -15.49 1.39
CA ARG A 202 -13.25 -14.62 1.53
C ARG A 202 -14.56 -15.42 1.66
N THR A 203 -14.51 -16.75 1.72
CA THR A 203 -15.69 -17.61 1.72
C THR A 203 -16.60 -17.38 2.93
N LEU A 204 -16.01 -16.98 4.05
CA LEU A 204 -16.73 -16.72 5.31
C LEU A 204 -16.93 -15.21 5.59
N GLU A 205 -16.66 -14.34 4.61
CA GLU A 205 -16.99 -12.92 4.72
C GLU A 205 -18.48 -12.70 4.60
N GLY A 206 -19.06 -12.00 5.56
CA GLY A 206 -20.49 -11.69 5.56
C GLY A 206 -20.97 -11.10 6.87
N THR A 207 -22.30 -11.11 7.03
CA THR A 207 -22.99 -10.58 8.22
C THR A 207 -23.95 -11.61 8.84
N THR A 208 -23.89 -12.86 8.37
CA THR A 208 -24.73 -13.96 8.90
C THR A 208 -23.95 -14.87 9.84
N PRO A 209 -24.62 -15.68 10.67
CA PRO A 209 -23.94 -16.64 11.53
C PRO A 209 -23.05 -17.64 10.78
N GLU A 210 -23.40 -17.99 9.53
CA GLU A 210 -22.63 -18.89 8.66
C GLU A 210 -21.43 -18.17 8.01
N LYS A 211 -21.47 -16.85 7.93
CA LYS A 211 -20.42 -15.99 7.38
C LYS A 211 -20.09 -14.86 8.37
N PRO A 212 -19.41 -15.19 9.48
CA PRO A 212 -19.23 -14.25 10.59
C PRO A 212 -18.03 -13.31 10.44
N LEU A 213 -17.26 -13.44 9.37
CA LEU A 213 -16.03 -12.66 9.22
C LEU A 213 -16.30 -11.36 8.47
N ARG A 214 -15.60 -10.30 8.86
CA ARG A 214 -15.75 -8.96 8.25
C ARG A 214 -15.54 -9.01 6.75
N VAL A 215 -16.46 -8.40 6.00
CA VAL A 215 -16.29 -8.17 4.57
C VAL A 215 -15.17 -7.15 4.36
N ARG A 216 -14.17 -7.52 3.56
CA ARG A 216 -13.06 -6.65 3.16
C ARG A 216 -13.27 -6.15 1.75
N THR A 217 -12.93 -4.89 1.49
CA THR A 217 -12.92 -4.34 0.13
C THR A 217 -11.78 -4.95 -0.69
N SER A 218 -10.63 -5.19 -0.06
CA SER A 218 -9.48 -5.87 -0.66
C SER A 218 -8.86 -6.89 0.29
N ARG A 219 -8.15 -7.88 -0.28
CA ARG A 219 -7.28 -8.81 0.46
C ARG A 219 -5.97 -8.16 0.91
N GLN A 220 -5.61 -7.05 0.29
CA GLN A 220 -4.42 -6.28 0.66
C GLN A 220 -4.76 -5.30 1.76
N GLY A 221 -3.92 -5.23 2.80
CA GLY A 221 -4.01 -4.18 3.80
C GLY A 221 -3.53 -2.83 3.28
N ASP A 222 -3.99 -1.76 3.92
CA ASP A 222 -3.63 -0.40 3.56
C ASP A 222 -2.13 -0.17 3.70
N VAL A 223 -1.54 0.52 2.74
CA VAL A 223 -0.15 0.97 2.78
C VAL A 223 -0.17 2.49 2.85
N VAL A 224 -0.13 3.05 4.05
CA VAL A 224 -0.28 4.50 4.27
C VAL A 224 1.04 5.16 4.64
N ASN A 225 1.74 4.65 5.65
CA ASN A 225 2.95 5.27 6.21
C ASN A 225 4.22 4.43 6.02
N SER A 226 4.15 3.35 5.25
CA SER A 226 5.29 2.47 5.01
C SER A 226 6.01 2.88 3.73
N GLU A 227 7.34 2.90 3.81
CA GLU A 227 8.17 3.02 2.62
C GLU A 227 8.21 1.70 1.86
N ILE A 228 8.33 1.81 0.55
CA ILE A 228 8.53 0.67 -0.34
C ILE A 228 10.03 0.43 -0.46
N TRP A 229 10.45 -0.78 -0.12
CA TRP A 229 11.84 -1.18 -0.27
C TRP A 229 12.02 -2.12 -1.46
N TYR A 230 12.75 -1.67 -2.48
CA TYR A 230 13.09 -2.51 -3.63
C TYR A 230 14.35 -3.32 -3.37
N THR A 231 14.31 -4.61 -3.67
CA THR A 231 15.44 -5.53 -3.60
C THR A 231 15.56 -6.31 -4.92
N GLY A 232 16.55 -6.01 -5.70
CA GLY A 232 16.86 -6.70 -6.96
C GLY A 232 18.22 -7.35 -6.96
N GLY A 233 18.85 -7.46 -8.13
CA GLY A 233 20.24 -7.87 -8.23
C GLY A 233 21.14 -6.94 -7.40
N PRO A 234 22.23 -7.45 -6.79
CA PRO A 234 23.11 -6.64 -5.96
C PRO A 234 23.85 -5.59 -6.79
N ILE A 235 23.93 -4.38 -6.29
CA ILE A 235 24.54 -3.19 -6.91
C ILE A 235 25.61 -2.56 -5.99
N GLY A 236 26.35 -3.37 -5.28
CA GLY A 236 27.38 -2.91 -4.37
C GLY A 236 28.73 -2.62 -5.03
N ASN A 237 29.62 -2.01 -4.26
CA ASN A 237 31.00 -1.82 -4.66
C ASN A 237 31.69 -3.19 -4.71
N HIS A 238 32.35 -3.49 -5.83
CA HIS A 238 33.06 -4.76 -6.07
C HIS A 238 34.34 -4.95 -5.25
N ALA A 239 34.66 -4.01 -4.37
CA ALA A 239 35.78 -4.14 -3.44
C ALA A 239 35.51 -5.28 -2.41
N MET A 240 36.57 -5.86 -1.85
CA MET A 240 36.51 -6.81 -0.73
C MET A 240 35.80 -8.14 -1.03
N GLY A 241 35.92 -8.69 -2.24
CA GLY A 241 35.34 -9.99 -2.59
C GLY A 241 33.83 -10.01 -2.85
N TYR A 242 33.16 -8.85 -2.85
CA TYR A 242 31.73 -8.72 -3.14
C TYR A 242 31.36 -9.16 -4.56
N SER A 243 32.34 -9.21 -5.49
CA SER A 243 32.14 -9.64 -6.88
C SER A 243 31.58 -11.07 -7.02
N ALA A 244 31.98 -11.98 -6.15
CA ALA A 244 31.45 -13.34 -6.12
C ALA A 244 29.95 -13.35 -5.74
N PHE A 245 29.56 -12.55 -4.75
CA PHE A 245 28.16 -12.38 -4.36
C PHE A 245 27.33 -11.75 -5.49
N VAL A 246 27.85 -10.71 -6.15
CA VAL A 246 27.18 -10.08 -7.31
C VAL A 246 26.95 -11.12 -8.40
N SER A 247 27.97 -11.89 -8.75
CA SER A 247 27.87 -12.93 -9.79
C SER A 247 26.86 -14.02 -9.42
N ALA A 248 26.82 -14.43 -8.16
CA ALA A 248 25.89 -15.46 -7.67
C ALA A 248 24.45 -14.97 -7.59
N GLN A 249 24.21 -13.66 -7.38
CA GLN A 249 22.88 -13.09 -7.14
C GLN A 249 22.39 -12.16 -8.25
N LYS A 250 23.09 -12.07 -9.39
CA LYS A 250 22.74 -11.16 -10.50
C LYS A 250 21.32 -11.38 -11.04
N ASP A 251 20.88 -12.65 -11.05
CA ASP A 251 19.58 -13.06 -11.58
C ASP A 251 18.51 -13.20 -10.46
N ARG A 252 18.79 -12.68 -9.26
CA ARG A 252 17.84 -12.72 -8.16
C ARG A 252 16.54 -12.04 -8.56
N MET A 253 15.41 -12.72 -8.27
CA MET A 253 14.07 -12.15 -8.52
C MET A 253 13.91 -10.82 -7.78
N PRO A 254 13.56 -9.75 -8.48
CA PRO A 254 13.32 -8.48 -7.83
C PRO A 254 12.01 -8.53 -7.01
N VAL A 255 12.09 -8.02 -5.78
CA VAL A 255 11.00 -8.02 -4.80
C VAL A 255 10.85 -6.62 -4.20
N LEU A 256 9.61 -6.19 -4.03
CA LEU A 256 9.25 -5.04 -3.23
C LEU A 256 8.83 -5.52 -1.85
N TYR A 257 9.37 -4.90 -0.81
CA TYR A 257 8.94 -5.11 0.57
C TYR A 257 8.21 -3.88 1.08
N VAL A 258 7.05 -4.09 1.69
CA VAL A 258 6.25 -3.00 2.27
C VAL A 258 5.41 -3.50 3.43
N GLY A 259 5.35 -2.73 4.51
CA GLY A 259 4.47 -3.00 5.65
C GLY A 259 3.03 -2.56 5.35
N GLY A 260 2.07 -3.39 5.67
CA GLY A 260 0.64 -3.08 5.58
C GLY A 260 -0.01 -2.89 6.95
N ASN A 261 -1.12 -2.16 6.99
CA ASN A 261 -1.95 -2.02 8.19
C ASN A 261 -2.70 -3.31 8.58
N ASP A 262 -2.59 -4.35 7.76
CA ASP A 262 -3.02 -5.72 8.09
C ASP A 262 -2.03 -6.46 9.02
N GLY A 263 -0.96 -5.79 9.45
CA GLY A 263 0.06 -6.36 10.32
C GLY A 263 1.07 -7.25 9.60
N MET A 264 1.11 -7.20 8.27
CA MET A 264 2.01 -8.01 7.45
C MET A 264 3.12 -7.18 6.83
N LEU A 265 4.27 -7.80 6.63
CA LEU A 265 5.28 -7.38 5.68
C LEU A 265 5.01 -8.11 4.35
N HIS A 266 4.60 -7.38 3.34
CA HIS A 266 4.35 -7.92 2.02
C HIS A 266 5.62 -7.98 1.19
N GLY A 267 5.86 -9.14 0.56
CA GLY A 267 6.87 -9.33 -0.48
C GLY A 267 6.17 -9.47 -1.84
N LEU A 268 6.35 -8.49 -2.72
CA LEU A 268 5.66 -8.43 -4.00
C LEU A 268 6.68 -8.57 -5.13
N SER A 269 6.37 -9.38 -6.15
CA SER A 269 7.23 -9.48 -7.32
C SER A 269 7.31 -8.14 -8.04
N ALA A 270 8.51 -7.60 -8.19
CA ALA A 270 8.77 -6.39 -8.95
C ALA A 270 8.98 -6.65 -10.46
N LYS A 271 8.71 -7.87 -10.94
CA LYS A 271 8.67 -8.14 -12.39
C LYS A 271 7.41 -7.49 -12.96
N THR A 272 7.59 -6.69 -13.96
CA THR A 272 6.52 -6.02 -14.71
C THR A 272 6.33 -6.68 -16.07
#